data_c68d4c0886ac796b9d2a071db2dfc55b
#
_entry.id   c68d4c0886ac796b9d2a071db2dfc55b
#
_cell.length_a   1.000
_cell.length_b   1.000
_cell.length_c   1.000
_cell.angle_alpha   90.00
_cell.angle_beta   90.00
_cell.angle_gamma   90.00
#
_symmetry.space_group_name_H-M   'P 1'
#
loop_
_entity.id
_entity.type
_entity.pdbx_description
1 polymer ?
#
loop_
_entity_poly.entity_id
_entity_poly.type
_entity_poly.pdbx_seq_one_letter_code
_entity_poly.pdbx_strand_id
1 'polypeptide(L)'
;MKQNRGDNMNLVTFSGPPSTGKTSVILKVIDALKNRNLSVGVAKFDCLYTDDDLIYKKAWIPVIKGLSGSLCSDHYFVSNIEEVVKWGRKNNLDLLITESAGLCNRCSPYIKNIKAVCVIDNLSGINTPKKVGPMLKSADIVVITKGDIVSQAEREVFASRISSVNPKAITIHVNGLTGQGAYELSTLIYDENMDIETVQGKTLKFPMPSALCSYCLGETRIGEDYQMGNVRKIKIGDENE
;
A
#
# COMPACT_ATOMS: atom_id res chain seq x y z
N MET A 1 26.81 19.31 -2.58
CA MET A 1 26.97 18.87 -1.19
C MET A 1 25.72 18.10 -0.81
N LYS A 2 25.76 16.75 -0.72
CA LYS A 2 24.70 15.99 -0.07
C LYS A 2 24.79 16.34 1.43
N GLN A 3 23.85 17.15 1.91
CA GLN A 3 23.62 17.22 3.35
C GLN A 3 23.44 15.79 3.85
N ASN A 4 24.04 15.44 4.98
CA ASN A 4 23.76 14.23 5.74
C ASN A 4 22.25 14.17 6.03
N ARG A 5 21.47 13.69 5.06
CA ARG A 5 20.12 13.18 5.31
C ARG A 5 20.38 11.88 6.03
N GLY A 6 19.87 11.78 7.25
CA GLY A 6 19.99 10.57 8.05
C GLY A 6 19.47 9.37 7.22
N ASP A 7 19.95 8.18 7.57
CA ASP A 7 19.56 6.90 6.91
C ASP A 7 18.08 6.54 7.14
N ASN A 8 17.20 7.54 7.24
CA ASN A 8 15.78 7.36 7.57
C ASN A 8 14.99 6.88 6.38
N MET A 9 14.25 5.79 6.54
CA MET A 9 13.35 5.26 5.52
C MET A 9 11.91 5.24 6.02
N ASN A 10 11.01 5.85 5.26
CA ASN A 10 9.57 5.76 5.46
C ASN A 10 9.00 4.48 4.80
N LEU A 11 7.97 3.92 5.40
CA LEU A 11 7.17 2.85 4.82
C LEU A 11 5.72 3.27 4.73
N VAL A 12 5.11 3.05 3.56
CA VAL A 12 3.69 3.34 3.31
C VAL A 12 3.04 2.16 2.60
N THR A 13 1.86 1.74 3.06
CA THR A 13 1.12 0.64 2.46
C THR A 13 -0.06 1.16 1.65
N PHE A 14 -0.09 0.88 0.36
CA PHE A 14 -1.22 1.09 -0.53
C PHE A 14 -1.99 -0.21 -0.73
N SER A 15 -3.29 -0.17 -0.49
CA SER A 15 -4.19 -1.28 -0.83
C SER A 15 -5.52 -0.74 -1.35
N GLY A 16 -6.41 -1.62 -1.73
CA GLY A 16 -7.72 -1.27 -2.27
C GLY A 16 -8.16 -2.28 -3.32
N PRO A 17 -9.43 -2.28 -3.71
CA PRO A 17 -9.95 -3.21 -4.71
C PRO A 17 -9.15 -3.21 -6.02
N PRO A 18 -9.20 -4.28 -6.80
CA PRO A 18 -8.58 -4.31 -8.12
C PRO A 18 -9.11 -3.19 -9.03
N SER A 19 -8.29 -2.74 -9.97
CA SER A 19 -8.64 -1.73 -10.98
C SER A 19 -9.02 -0.34 -10.44
N THR A 20 -8.79 -0.05 -9.15
CA THR A 20 -9.04 1.28 -8.58
C THR A 20 -8.01 2.34 -8.95
N GLY A 21 -6.96 1.98 -9.69
CA GLY A 21 -5.91 2.90 -10.14
C GLY A 21 -4.77 3.10 -9.14
N LYS A 22 -4.52 2.14 -8.23
CA LYS A 22 -3.41 2.20 -7.27
C LYS A 22 -2.07 2.53 -7.92
N THR A 23 -1.67 1.75 -8.90
CA THR A 23 -0.41 1.90 -9.64
C THR A 23 -0.27 3.30 -10.26
N SER A 24 -1.35 3.80 -10.90
CA SER A 24 -1.37 5.15 -11.50
C SER A 24 -1.24 6.24 -10.44
N VAL A 25 -1.92 6.11 -9.31
CA VAL A 25 -1.81 7.05 -8.18
C VAL A 25 -0.38 7.06 -7.63
N ILE A 26 0.20 5.89 -7.38
CA ILE A 26 1.57 5.75 -6.86
C ILE A 26 2.57 6.42 -7.81
N LEU A 27 2.47 6.20 -9.12
CA LEU A 27 3.33 6.87 -10.10
C LEU A 27 3.25 8.40 -10.02
N LYS A 28 2.04 8.96 -9.93
CA LYS A 28 1.84 10.41 -9.81
C LYS A 28 2.35 10.97 -8.49
N VAL A 29 2.23 10.21 -7.41
CA VAL A 29 2.81 10.57 -6.11
C VAL A 29 4.35 10.57 -6.19
N ILE A 30 4.96 9.56 -6.80
CA ILE A 30 6.42 9.51 -7.00
C ILE A 30 6.88 10.68 -7.86
N ASP A 31 6.15 11.01 -8.93
CA ASP A 31 6.46 12.19 -9.75
C ASP A 31 6.42 13.49 -8.94
N ALA A 32 5.44 13.65 -8.05
CA ALA A 32 5.34 14.81 -7.16
C ALA A 32 6.50 14.88 -6.14
N LEU A 33 7.05 13.72 -5.74
CA LEU A 33 8.18 13.64 -4.82
C LEU A 33 9.55 13.87 -5.47
N LYS A 34 9.66 13.78 -6.80
CA LYS A 34 10.94 13.98 -7.53
C LYS A 34 11.59 15.33 -7.18
N ASN A 35 10.80 16.40 -7.04
CA ASN A 35 11.30 17.72 -6.68
C ASN A 35 11.89 17.80 -5.26
N ARG A 36 11.65 16.80 -4.42
CA ARG A 36 12.20 16.70 -3.07
C ARG A 36 13.52 15.90 -3.01
N ASN A 37 14.00 15.40 -4.15
CA ASN A 37 15.19 14.54 -4.28
C ASN A 37 15.14 13.30 -3.36
N LEU A 38 13.97 12.69 -3.21
CA LEU A 38 13.79 11.47 -2.44
C LEU A 38 14.01 10.23 -3.32
N SER A 39 14.74 9.26 -2.81
CA SER A 39 14.86 7.93 -3.40
C SER A 39 13.62 7.11 -3.01
N VAL A 40 12.78 6.77 -4.00
CA VAL A 40 11.53 6.03 -3.76
C VAL A 40 11.57 4.69 -4.46
N GLY A 41 11.21 3.62 -3.75
CA GLY A 41 11.05 2.30 -4.33
C GLY A 41 9.68 1.70 -4.06
N VAL A 42 9.30 0.71 -4.85
CA VAL A 42 7.99 0.05 -4.77
C VAL A 42 8.15 -1.45 -4.57
N ALA A 43 7.36 -2.01 -3.67
CA ALA A 43 7.16 -3.45 -3.56
C ALA A 43 5.74 -3.81 -3.98
N LYS A 44 5.59 -4.47 -5.11
CA LYS A 44 4.29 -4.92 -5.64
C LYS A 44 3.98 -6.33 -5.17
N PHE A 45 2.83 -6.49 -4.50
CA PHE A 45 2.31 -7.80 -4.09
C PHE A 45 1.05 -8.14 -4.86
N ASP A 46 1.04 -9.30 -5.50
CA ASP A 46 -0.11 -9.81 -6.24
C ASP A 46 -0.28 -11.32 -6.06
N CYS A 47 -1.31 -11.92 -6.66
CA CYS A 47 -1.58 -13.35 -6.53
C CYS A 47 -0.81 -14.17 -7.57
N LEU A 48 -1.32 -14.22 -8.80
CA LEU A 48 -0.83 -15.12 -9.83
C LEU A 48 0.07 -14.43 -10.84
N TYR A 49 -0.28 -13.19 -11.19
CA TYR A 49 0.36 -12.44 -12.26
C TYR A 49 0.14 -10.94 -12.10
N THR A 50 1.13 -10.16 -12.48
CA THR A 50 1.03 -8.72 -12.66
C THR A 50 2.11 -8.21 -13.60
N ASP A 51 1.80 -7.20 -14.38
CA ASP A 51 2.74 -6.44 -15.21
C ASP A 51 3.01 -5.03 -14.63
N ASP A 52 2.47 -4.72 -13.46
CA ASP A 52 2.64 -3.41 -12.83
C ASP A 52 4.12 -3.12 -12.53
N ASP A 53 4.92 -4.16 -12.23
CA ASP A 53 6.36 -4.01 -12.05
C ASP A 53 7.07 -3.49 -13.31
N LEU A 54 6.60 -3.87 -14.51
CA LEU A 54 7.14 -3.35 -15.76
C LEU A 54 6.83 -1.86 -15.94
N ILE A 55 5.69 -1.41 -15.43
CA ILE A 55 5.31 0.01 -15.46
C ILE A 55 6.26 0.83 -14.58
N TYR A 56 6.57 0.36 -13.37
CA TYR A 56 7.54 0.99 -12.48
C TYR A 56 8.95 0.98 -13.05
N LYS A 57 9.39 -0.15 -13.62
CA LYS A 57 10.69 -0.26 -14.29
C LYS A 57 10.85 0.72 -15.45
N LYS A 58 9.81 0.88 -16.29
CA LYS A 58 9.79 1.88 -17.38
C LYS A 58 9.90 3.32 -16.87
N ALA A 59 9.44 3.59 -15.66
CA ALA A 59 9.55 4.88 -14.99
C ALA A 59 10.86 5.07 -14.20
N TRP A 60 11.80 4.11 -14.31
CA TRP A 60 13.08 4.08 -13.60
C TRP A 60 12.92 4.08 -12.07
N ILE A 61 11.87 3.44 -11.58
CA ILE A 61 11.60 3.28 -10.15
C ILE A 61 12.09 1.91 -9.72
N PRO A 62 12.97 1.81 -8.70
CA PRO A 62 13.33 0.55 -8.08
C PRO A 62 12.08 -0.23 -7.67
N VAL A 63 11.93 -1.45 -8.12
CA VAL A 63 10.74 -2.25 -7.84
C VAL A 63 11.06 -3.71 -7.63
N ILE A 64 10.43 -4.30 -6.61
CA ILE A 64 10.39 -5.75 -6.42
C ILE A 64 8.95 -6.25 -6.53
N LYS A 65 8.81 -7.50 -7.01
CA LYS A 65 7.53 -8.16 -7.21
C LYS A 65 7.44 -9.42 -6.37
N GLY A 66 6.35 -9.57 -5.63
CA GLY A 66 6.02 -10.77 -4.88
C GLY A 66 4.70 -11.37 -5.37
N LEU A 67 4.70 -12.65 -5.76
CA LEU A 67 3.52 -13.38 -6.19
C LEU A 67 3.17 -14.46 -5.17
N SER A 68 1.99 -14.34 -4.57
CA SER A 68 1.53 -15.27 -3.54
C SER A 68 1.14 -16.66 -4.08
N GLY A 69 0.84 -16.74 -5.39
CA GLY A 69 0.35 -17.95 -6.00
C GLY A 69 -1.02 -18.35 -5.45
N SER A 70 -1.12 -19.54 -4.88
CA SER A 70 -2.34 -20.04 -4.24
C SER A 70 -2.56 -19.54 -2.81
N LEU A 71 -1.60 -18.83 -2.23
CA LEU A 71 -1.73 -18.28 -0.89
C LEU A 71 -2.56 -16.98 -0.90
N CYS A 72 -3.15 -16.63 0.25
CA CYS A 72 -3.75 -15.32 0.45
C CYS A 72 -2.69 -14.22 0.28
N SER A 73 -2.96 -13.22 -0.56
CA SER A 73 -2.02 -12.13 -0.84
C SER A 73 -1.67 -11.30 0.39
N ASP A 74 -2.62 -11.09 1.30
CA ASP A 74 -2.37 -10.34 2.53
C ASP A 74 -1.53 -11.15 3.52
N HIS A 75 -1.73 -12.48 3.60
CA HIS A 75 -0.85 -13.35 4.39
C HIS A 75 0.56 -13.37 3.82
N TYR A 76 0.68 -13.48 2.50
CA TYR A 76 1.96 -13.44 1.81
C TYR A 76 2.69 -12.11 2.03
N PHE A 77 1.96 -10.99 2.00
CA PHE A 77 2.50 -9.67 2.36
C PHE A 77 3.07 -9.68 3.78
N VAL A 78 2.27 -10.07 4.77
CA VAL A 78 2.69 -10.08 6.18
C VAL A 78 3.91 -10.97 6.42
N SER A 79 4.01 -12.08 5.71
CA SER A 79 5.12 -13.03 5.82
C SER A 79 6.41 -12.55 5.15
N ASN A 80 6.36 -11.48 4.35
CA ASN A 80 7.48 -11.02 3.54
C ASN A 80 7.82 -9.53 3.70
N ILE A 81 7.04 -8.79 4.49
CA ILE A 81 7.25 -7.34 4.60
C ILE A 81 8.58 -6.98 5.27
N GLU A 82 9.10 -7.81 6.16
CA GLU A 82 10.40 -7.59 6.79
C GLU A 82 11.53 -7.70 5.75
N GLU A 83 11.50 -8.67 4.85
CA GLU A 83 12.45 -8.83 3.76
C GLU A 83 12.40 -7.63 2.80
N VAL A 84 11.21 -7.11 2.57
CA VAL A 84 11.00 -5.93 1.72
C VAL A 84 11.56 -4.67 2.39
N VAL A 85 11.43 -4.52 3.70
CA VAL A 85 12.05 -3.43 4.46
C VAL A 85 13.57 -3.51 4.37
N LYS A 86 14.16 -4.70 4.55
CA LYS A 86 15.61 -4.92 4.38
C LYS A 86 16.07 -4.57 2.97
N TRP A 87 15.29 -4.92 1.94
CA TRP A 87 15.59 -4.55 0.55
C TRP A 87 15.57 -3.02 0.37
N GLY A 88 14.57 -2.32 0.92
CA GLY A 88 14.50 -0.87 0.84
C GLY A 88 15.71 -0.19 1.48
N ARG A 89 16.15 -0.68 2.64
CA ARG A 89 17.36 -0.23 3.33
C ARG A 89 18.63 -0.48 2.52
N LYS A 90 18.79 -1.70 1.98
CA LYS A 90 19.94 -2.05 1.13
C LYS A 90 20.07 -1.12 -0.09
N ASN A 91 18.94 -0.64 -0.60
CA ASN A 91 18.89 0.28 -1.76
C ASN A 91 18.88 1.77 -1.37
N ASN A 92 19.10 2.10 -0.10
CA ASN A 92 19.13 3.48 0.41
C ASN A 92 17.89 4.29 -0.01
N LEU A 93 16.71 3.69 0.12
CA LEU A 93 15.45 4.37 -0.15
C LEU A 93 15.06 5.29 1.00
N ASP A 94 14.60 6.50 0.66
CA ASP A 94 13.98 7.43 1.62
C ASP A 94 12.51 7.06 1.86
N LEU A 95 11.86 6.47 0.85
CA LEU A 95 10.46 6.03 0.92
C LEU A 95 10.29 4.68 0.24
N LEU A 96 9.79 3.72 0.98
CA LEU A 96 9.34 2.42 0.48
C LEU A 96 7.81 2.40 0.43
N ILE A 97 7.26 2.22 -0.76
CA ILE A 97 5.83 2.06 -1.00
C ILE A 97 5.52 0.58 -1.24
N THR A 98 4.60 0.02 -0.48
CA THR A 98 4.07 -1.30 -0.79
C THR A 98 2.71 -1.17 -1.48
N GLU A 99 2.51 -1.89 -2.57
CA GLU A 99 1.24 -1.97 -3.29
C GLU A 99 0.71 -3.39 -3.23
N SER A 100 -0.44 -3.60 -2.58
CA SER A 100 -1.09 -4.91 -2.51
C SER A 100 -2.28 -5.02 -3.45
N ALA A 101 -2.57 -6.24 -3.92
CA ALA A 101 -3.67 -6.52 -4.83
C ALA A 101 -5.06 -6.22 -4.23
N GLY A 102 -5.20 -6.24 -2.90
CA GLY A 102 -6.46 -5.88 -2.23
C GLY A 102 -7.63 -6.80 -2.55
N LEU A 103 -7.38 -8.10 -2.68
CA LEU A 103 -8.38 -9.08 -3.09
C LEU A 103 -9.29 -9.55 -1.95
N CYS A 104 -8.90 -9.35 -0.69
CA CYS A 104 -9.63 -9.85 0.46
C CYS A 104 -10.37 -8.73 1.20
N ASN A 105 -11.70 -8.85 1.30
CA ASN A 105 -12.52 -7.91 2.06
C ASN A 105 -12.65 -8.29 3.55
N ARG A 106 -11.89 -9.29 4.03
CA ARG A 106 -11.97 -9.81 5.40
C ARG A 106 -10.83 -9.35 6.30
N CYS A 107 -9.71 -8.94 5.73
CA CYS A 107 -8.51 -8.52 6.42
C CYS A 107 -7.90 -7.27 5.78
N SER A 108 -6.82 -6.82 6.36
CA SER A 108 -6.09 -5.66 5.87
C SER A 108 -4.61 -5.84 6.19
N PRO A 109 -3.70 -5.59 5.24
CA PRO A 109 -2.26 -5.74 5.45
C PRO A 109 -1.64 -4.54 6.20
N TYR A 110 -2.44 -3.67 6.78
CA TYR A 110 -1.96 -2.44 7.42
C TYR A 110 -1.31 -2.69 8.76
N ILE A 111 -0.17 -2.07 8.98
CA ILE A 111 0.67 -2.19 10.17
C ILE A 111 0.45 -0.98 11.07
N LYS A 112 0.40 -1.18 12.39
CA LYS A 112 0.28 -0.08 13.35
C LYS A 112 1.48 0.87 13.27
N ASN A 113 1.20 2.16 13.36
CA ASN A 113 2.18 3.24 13.24
C ASN A 113 2.89 3.33 11.88
N ILE A 114 2.32 2.71 10.84
CA ILE A 114 2.73 2.86 9.45
C ILE A 114 1.54 3.43 8.67
N LYS A 115 1.80 4.43 7.83
CA LYS A 115 0.76 5.06 7.02
C LYS A 115 0.10 4.04 6.10
N ALA A 116 -1.21 4.01 6.13
CA ALA A 116 -2.04 3.10 5.37
C ALA A 116 -2.96 3.88 4.43
N VAL A 117 -2.83 3.63 3.14
CA VAL A 117 -3.60 4.29 2.09
C VAL A 117 -4.54 3.27 1.45
N CYS A 118 -5.84 3.54 1.50
CA CYS A 118 -6.85 2.78 0.76
C CYS A 118 -7.23 3.53 -0.51
N VAL A 119 -7.04 2.92 -1.67
CA VAL A 119 -7.46 3.50 -2.95
C VAL A 119 -8.78 2.86 -3.39
N ILE A 120 -9.78 3.69 -3.62
CA ILE A 120 -11.12 3.30 -4.05
C ILE A 120 -11.55 4.22 -5.21
N ASP A 121 -12.39 3.75 -6.11
CA ASP A 121 -12.81 4.56 -7.25
C ASP A 121 -14.32 4.85 -7.26
N ASN A 122 -14.69 5.98 -7.85
CA ASN A 122 -16.09 6.41 -7.94
C ASN A 122 -16.96 5.48 -8.81
N LEU A 123 -16.37 4.69 -9.71
CA LEU A 123 -17.11 3.80 -10.62
C LEU A 123 -17.48 2.46 -9.98
N SER A 124 -16.90 2.14 -8.84
CA SER A 124 -17.14 0.85 -8.16
C SER A 124 -18.54 0.71 -7.54
N GLY A 125 -19.32 1.81 -7.58
CA GLY A 125 -20.71 1.86 -7.11
C GLY A 125 -20.85 2.35 -5.66
N ILE A 126 -21.95 3.04 -5.39
CA ILE A 126 -22.25 3.78 -4.17
C ILE A 126 -22.20 2.97 -2.87
N ASN A 127 -22.37 1.66 -2.95
CA ASN A 127 -22.34 0.74 -1.80
C ASN A 127 -20.97 0.11 -1.59
N THR A 128 -20.00 0.33 -2.46
CA THR A 128 -18.65 -0.25 -2.36
C THR A 128 -17.93 0.13 -1.07
N PRO A 129 -17.99 1.36 -0.54
CA PRO A 129 -17.35 1.69 0.73
C PRO A 129 -17.73 0.75 1.88
N LYS A 130 -18.99 0.29 1.94
CA LYS A 130 -19.42 -0.66 2.96
C LYS A 130 -18.87 -2.08 2.74
N LYS A 131 -18.56 -2.45 1.48
CA LYS A 131 -18.11 -3.79 1.10
C LYS A 131 -16.60 -3.99 1.21
N VAL A 132 -15.81 -2.92 1.11
CA VAL A 132 -14.34 -2.98 1.17
C VAL A 132 -13.82 -3.45 2.54
N GLY A 133 -14.61 -3.27 3.59
CA GLY A 133 -14.35 -3.86 4.89
C GLY A 133 -13.12 -3.28 5.61
N PRO A 134 -12.25 -4.13 6.20
CA PRO A 134 -11.13 -3.71 7.03
C PRO A 134 -10.14 -2.79 6.34
N MET A 135 -9.88 -2.94 5.04
CA MET A 135 -9.00 -2.06 4.29
C MET A 135 -9.45 -0.59 4.36
N LEU A 136 -10.75 -0.34 4.18
CA LEU A 136 -11.26 1.02 4.28
C LEU A 136 -11.32 1.49 5.74
N LYS A 137 -11.78 0.63 6.66
CA LYS A 137 -11.95 0.98 8.08
C LYS A 137 -10.64 1.31 8.79
N SER A 138 -9.52 0.69 8.38
CA SER A 138 -8.22 0.80 9.04
C SER A 138 -7.25 1.73 8.32
N ALA A 139 -7.66 2.31 7.19
CA ALA A 139 -6.85 3.28 6.45
C ALA A 139 -6.69 4.59 7.23
N ASP A 140 -5.52 5.20 7.15
CA ASP A 140 -5.28 6.57 7.62
C ASP A 140 -5.70 7.59 6.56
N ILE A 141 -5.51 7.22 5.29
CA ILE A 141 -5.84 8.04 4.12
C ILE A 141 -6.68 7.20 3.17
N VAL A 142 -7.75 7.78 2.66
CA VAL A 142 -8.57 7.20 1.60
C VAL A 142 -8.44 8.05 0.35
N VAL A 143 -7.91 7.44 -0.71
CA VAL A 143 -7.78 8.06 -2.02
C VAL A 143 -8.96 7.66 -2.88
N ILE A 144 -9.70 8.66 -3.38
CA ILE A 144 -10.80 8.45 -4.32
C ILE A 144 -10.32 8.79 -5.72
N THR A 145 -10.38 7.83 -6.62
CA THR A 145 -9.96 8.00 -8.01
C THR A 145 -11.16 8.10 -8.96
N LYS A 146 -10.89 8.40 -10.24
CA LYS A 146 -11.88 8.42 -11.33
C LYS A 146 -13.04 9.39 -11.08
N GLY A 147 -12.79 10.47 -10.34
CA GLY A 147 -13.79 11.51 -10.08
C GLY A 147 -14.11 12.38 -11.31
N ASP A 148 -13.24 12.35 -12.31
CA ASP A 148 -13.41 13.04 -13.59
C ASP A 148 -14.48 12.42 -14.52
N ILE A 149 -14.88 11.19 -14.24
CA ILE A 149 -15.83 10.43 -15.06
C ILE A 149 -17.26 10.45 -14.50
N VAL A 150 -17.44 11.00 -13.29
CA VAL A 150 -18.72 11.08 -12.59
C VAL A 150 -19.08 12.53 -12.26
N SER A 151 -20.37 12.79 -12.02
CA SER A 151 -20.85 14.12 -11.62
C SER A 151 -20.33 14.53 -10.24
N GLN A 152 -20.37 15.83 -9.94
CA GLN A 152 -20.00 16.33 -8.61
C GLN A 152 -20.88 15.73 -7.51
N ALA A 153 -22.19 15.61 -7.77
CA ALA A 153 -23.13 15.04 -6.80
C ALA A 153 -22.76 13.57 -6.46
N GLU A 154 -22.40 12.76 -7.46
CA GLU A 154 -21.97 11.38 -7.24
C GLU A 154 -20.67 11.34 -6.42
N ARG A 155 -19.70 12.22 -6.69
CA ARG A 155 -18.46 12.32 -5.90
C ARG A 155 -18.73 12.65 -4.43
N GLU A 156 -19.59 13.62 -4.17
CA GLU A 156 -19.93 14.03 -2.81
C GLU A 156 -20.67 12.92 -2.04
N VAL A 157 -21.63 12.28 -2.69
CA VAL A 157 -22.34 11.15 -2.09
C VAL A 157 -21.39 9.99 -1.81
N PHE A 158 -20.48 9.67 -2.73
CA PHE A 158 -19.50 8.60 -2.53
C PHE A 158 -18.53 8.93 -1.37
N ALA A 159 -18.02 10.15 -1.31
CA ALA A 159 -17.16 10.61 -0.22
C ALA A 159 -17.89 10.59 1.14
N SER A 160 -19.16 10.97 1.19
CA SER A 160 -20.00 10.85 2.38
C SER A 160 -20.16 9.40 2.84
N ARG A 161 -20.30 8.45 1.91
CA ARG A 161 -20.33 7.01 2.23
C ARG A 161 -19.01 6.51 2.80
N ILE A 162 -17.88 6.99 2.28
CA ILE A 162 -16.55 6.67 2.83
C ILE A 162 -16.44 7.21 4.26
N SER A 163 -16.77 8.48 4.48
CA SER A 163 -16.72 9.11 5.81
C SER A 163 -17.63 8.41 6.83
N SER A 164 -18.76 7.85 6.37
CA SER A 164 -19.64 7.05 7.23
C SER A 164 -19.03 5.72 7.67
N VAL A 165 -18.09 5.16 6.87
CA VAL A 165 -17.40 3.90 7.18
C VAL A 165 -16.11 4.13 7.97
N ASN A 166 -15.36 5.18 7.63
CA ASN A 166 -14.14 5.58 8.32
C ASN A 166 -14.08 7.09 8.52
N PRO A 167 -14.70 7.61 9.57
CA PRO A 167 -14.74 9.06 9.84
C PRO A 167 -13.38 9.64 10.28
N LYS A 168 -12.39 8.80 10.57
CA LYS A 168 -11.05 9.22 11.01
C LYS A 168 -10.07 9.37 9.86
N ALA A 169 -10.35 8.78 8.71
CA ALA A 169 -9.44 8.85 7.57
C ALA A 169 -9.46 10.23 6.92
N ILE A 170 -8.29 10.68 6.49
CA ILE A 170 -8.18 11.81 5.57
C ILE A 170 -8.64 11.31 4.19
N THR A 171 -9.66 11.96 3.62
CA THR A 171 -10.16 11.61 2.29
C THR A 171 -9.65 12.62 1.27
N ILE A 172 -9.04 12.13 0.19
CA ILE A 172 -8.45 12.95 -0.87
C ILE A 172 -8.85 12.41 -2.25
N HIS A 173 -9.13 13.30 -3.19
CA HIS A 173 -9.38 12.94 -4.58
C HIS A 173 -8.09 13.01 -5.38
N VAL A 174 -7.75 11.94 -6.09
CA VAL A 174 -6.58 11.91 -6.96
C VAL A 174 -6.96 11.43 -8.35
N ASN A 175 -6.61 12.22 -9.36
CA ASN A 175 -6.71 11.78 -10.75
C ASN A 175 -5.40 11.09 -11.15
N GLY A 176 -5.44 9.77 -11.34
CA GLY A 176 -4.28 8.97 -11.70
C GLY A 176 -3.72 9.21 -13.11
N LEU A 177 -4.45 9.94 -13.97
CA LEU A 177 -3.98 10.32 -15.31
C LEU A 177 -3.28 11.67 -15.29
N THR A 178 -3.93 12.70 -14.72
CA THR A 178 -3.42 14.07 -14.72
C THR A 178 -2.46 14.36 -13.55
N GLY A 179 -2.57 13.61 -12.45
CA GLY A 179 -1.81 13.85 -11.22
C GLY A 179 -2.44 14.89 -10.29
N GLN A 180 -3.62 15.41 -10.60
CA GLN A 180 -4.34 16.30 -9.68
C GLN A 180 -4.54 15.61 -8.32
N GLY A 181 -4.21 16.29 -7.22
CA GLY A 181 -4.26 15.74 -5.86
C GLY A 181 -3.03 14.90 -5.44
N ALA A 182 -2.16 14.52 -6.38
CA ALA A 182 -1.00 13.68 -6.05
C ALA A 182 0.04 14.41 -5.19
N TYR A 183 0.23 15.70 -5.39
CA TYR A 183 1.13 16.51 -4.55
C TYR A 183 0.65 16.55 -3.10
N GLU A 184 -0.63 16.80 -2.89
CA GLU A 184 -1.23 16.79 -1.55
C GLU A 184 -1.08 15.42 -0.88
N LEU A 185 -1.39 14.33 -1.61
CA LEU A 185 -1.17 12.99 -1.11
C LEU A 185 0.30 12.74 -0.74
N SER A 186 1.24 13.22 -1.55
CA SER A 186 2.67 13.05 -1.30
C SER A 186 3.13 13.68 0.01
N THR A 187 2.53 14.82 0.41
CA THR A 187 2.82 15.47 1.70
C THR A 187 2.25 14.72 2.90
N LEU A 188 1.15 13.99 2.69
CA LEU A 188 0.50 13.23 3.77
C LEU A 188 1.19 11.90 4.06
N ILE A 189 1.87 11.30 3.07
CA ILE A 189 2.45 9.97 3.20
C ILE A 189 3.92 9.98 3.63
N TYR A 190 4.62 11.09 3.49
CA TYR A 190 6.04 11.20 3.84
C TYR A 190 6.23 12.06 5.09
N ASP A 191 6.96 11.53 6.07
CA ASP A 191 7.31 12.19 7.33
C ASP A 191 8.82 12.14 7.54
N GLU A 192 9.48 13.29 7.53
CA GLU A 192 10.94 13.39 7.68
C GLU A 192 11.47 12.84 9.01
N ASN A 193 10.62 12.76 10.04
CA ASN A 193 10.97 12.26 11.36
C ASN A 193 10.71 10.74 11.52
N MET A 194 10.11 10.10 10.51
CA MET A 194 9.83 8.67 10.58
C MET A 194 11.02 7.88 10.05
N ASP A 195 11.41 6.85 10.81
CA ASP A 195 12.37 5.85 10.39
C ASP A 195 11.87 4.44 10.68
N ILE A 196 11.88 3.59 9.66
CA ILE A 196 11.49 2.18 9.75
C ILE A 196 12.72 1.30 9.52
N GLU A 197 13.40 0.96 10.60
CA GLU A 197 14.53 0.01 10.54
C GLU A 197 14.03 -1.43 10.35
N THR A 198 12.96 -1.78 11.03
CA THR A 198 12.36 -3.13 11.01
C THR A 198 10.86 -3.07 11.30
N VAL A 199 10.16 -4.04 10.80
CA VAL A 199 8.75 -4.27 11.16
C VAL A 199 8.56 -5.54 12.01
N GLN A 200 9.64 -6.22 12.33
CA GLN A 200 9.58 -7.41 13.19
C GLN A 200 9.00 -7.08 14.57
N GLY A 201 8.06 -7.88 15.04
CA GLY A 201 7.34 -7.65 16.29
C GLY A 201 6.26 -6.56 16.23
N LYS A 202 6.19 -5.76 15.17
CA LYS A 202 5.06 -4.84 14.97
C LYS A 202 3.77 -5.63 14.73
N THR A 203 2.63 -4.99 15.02
CA THR A 203 1.32 -5.62 14.90
C THR A 203 0.49 -5.00 13.80
N LEU A 204 -0.38 -5.79 13.19
CA LEU A 204 -1.36 -5.32 12.21
C LEU A 204 -2.40 -4.42 12.89
N LYS A 205 -2.94 -3.46 12.14
CA LYS A 205 -4.05 -2.59 12.59
C LYS A 205 -5.35 -3.36 12.79
N PHE A 206 -5.51 -4.44 12.03
CA PHE A 206 -6.70 -5.27 12.04
C PHE A 206 -6.30 -6.74 12.26
N PRO A 207 -6.89 -7.44 13.23
CA PRO A 207 -6.62 -8.85 13.44
C PRO A 207 -7.12 -9.66 12.24
N MET A 208 -6.27 -10.51 11.70
CA MET A 208 -6.68 -11.47 10.69
C MET A 208 -7.69 -12.44 11.29
N PRO A 209 -8.84 -12.69 10.64
CA PRO A 209 -9.88 -13.53 11.24
C PRO A 209 -9.47 -15.00 11.27
N SER A 210 -9.00 -15.49 12.41
CA SER A 210 -8.50 -16.86 12.59
C SER A 210 -9.53 -17.93 12.23
N ALA A 211 -10.78 -17.68 12.54
CA ALA A 211 -11.88 -18.60 12.24
C ALA A 211 -12.17 -18.72 10.73
N LEU A 212 -11.66 -17.80 9.90
CA LEU A 212 -11.96 -17.72 8.47
C LEU A 212 -10.70 -17.82 7.60
N CYS A 213 -9.51 -17.80 8.20
CA CYS A 213 -8.25 -17.87 7.49
C CYS A 213 -7.34 -18.94 8.09
N SER A 214 -7.26 -20.08 7.41
CA SER A 214 -6.39 -21.20 7.81
C SER A 214 -4.89 -20.91 7.65
N TYR A 215 -4.54 -19.84 6.94
CA TYR A 215 -3.12 -19.52 6.70
C TYR A 215 -2.47 -18.78 7.87
N CYS A 216 -3.12 -17.79 8.45
CA CYS A 216 -2.55 -16.94 9.50
C CYS A 216 -3.04 -17.26 10.92
N LEU A 217 -4.07 -18.08 11.07
CA LEU A 217 -4.62 -18.52 12.37
C LEU A 217 -4.86 -17.38 13.37
N GLY A 218 -5.12 -16.17 12.88
CA GLY A 218 -5.39 -14.99 13.70
C GLY A 218 -4.16 -14.27 14.26
N GLU A 219 -2.94 -14.67 13.88
CA GLU A 219 -1.73 -13.96 14.28
C GLU A 219 -1.70 -12.54 13.72
N THR A 220 -1.33 -11.57 14.54
CA THR A 220 -1.25 -10.15 14.16
C THR A 220 0.17 -9.60 14.20
N ARG A 221 1.12 -10.35 14.78
CA ARG A 221 2.53 -9.94 14.85
C ARG A 221 3.28 -10.29 13.57
N ILE A 222 4.20 -9.44 13.20
CA ILE A 222 5.06 -9.60 12.03
C ILE A 222 6.42 -10.14 12.47
N GLY A 223 6.96 -11.10 11.72
CA GLY A 223 8.28 -11.68 11.96
C GLY A 223 8.28 -13.19 11.82
N GLU A 224 9.47 -13.76 11.64
CA GLU A 224 9.63 -15.22 11.43
C GLU A 224 9.13 -16.04 12.61
N ASP A 225 9.35 -15.57 13.84
CA ASP A 225 8.94 -16.24 15.06
C ASP A 225 7.42 -16.33 15.24
N TYR A 226 6.67 -15.54 14.48
CA TYR A 226 5.21 -15.45 14.57
C TYR A 226 4.49 -16.00 13.34
N GLN A 227 5.23 -16.41 12.32
CA GLN A 227 4.65 -16.93 11.08
C GLN A 227 3.99 -18.29 11.33
N MET A 228 2.74 -18.39 10.94
CA MET A 228 1.95 -19.61 11.11
C MET A 228 1.37 -20.08 9.77
N GLY A 229 1.13 -21.37 9.65
CA GLY A 229 0.57 -21.97 8.44
C GLY A 229 1.58 -22.06 7.29
N ASN A 230 1.09 -21.97 6.06
CA ASN A 230 1.91 -22.09 4.87
C ASN A 230 2.62 -20.77 4.55
N VAL A 231 3.91 -20.71 4.77
CA VAL A 231 4.75 -19.55 4.46
C VAL A 231 5.48 -19.75 3.15
N ARG A 232 5.42 -18.77 2.27
CA ARG A 232 6.20 -18.69 1.04
C ARG A 232 7.01 -17.39 1.05
N LYS A 233 8.32 -17.51 0.88
CA LYS A 233 9.19 -16.33 0.86
C LYS A 233 9.27 -15.70 -0.52
N ILE A 234 9.37 -14.37 -0.53
CA ILE A 234 9.61 -13.57 -1.73
C ILE A 234 11.04 -13.85 -2.21
N LYS A 235 11.19 -14.01 -3.51
CA LYS A 235 12.52 -14.07 -4.13
C LYS A 235 12.92 -12.64 -4.50
N ILE A 236 13.83 -12.07 -3.73
CA ILE A 236 14.46 -10.79 -4.05
C ILE A 236 15.71 -11.18 -4.83
N GLY A 237 15.62 -11.16 -6.18
CA GLY A 237 16.76 -11.41 -7.06
C GLY A 237 17.80 -10.31 -6.92
N ASP A 238 19.08 -10.64 -6.88
CA ASP A 238 20.14 -9.72 -7.25
C ASP A 238 19.92 -9.38 -8.75
N GLU A 239 20.00 -8.10 -9.12
CA GLU A 239 19.71 -7.58 -10.47
C GLU A 239 20.70 -8.05 -11.55
N ASN A 240 21.09 -9.31 -11.58
CA ASN A 240 22.02 -9.92 -12.55
C ASN A 240 21.55 -11.33 -12.96
N GLU A 241 20.30 -11.46 -13.45
CA GLU A 241 19.90 -12.57 -14.32
C GLU A 241 18.87 -12.10 -15.35
#